data_ad2517473f844141ea40f28bd3a0f041
#
_entry.id   ad2517473f844141ea40f28bd3a0f041
#
_cell.length_a   1.000
_cell.length_b   1.000
_cell.length_c   1.000
_cell.angle_alpha   90.00
_cell.angle_beta   90.00
_cell.angle_gamma   90.00
#
_symmetry.space_group_name_H-M   'P 1'
#
loop_
_entity.id
_entity.type
_entity.pdbx_description
1 polymer ?
#
loop_
_entity_poly.entity_id
_entity_poly.type
_entity_poly.pdbx_seq_one_letter_code
_entity_poly.pdbx_strand_id
1 'polypeptide(L)'
;EHVNSKYDINKWMIIGGLTGSGKTALLSQFKETIDLEKIANHRGSAFGKNISPQPSQADFENELTLKYINHSHSNILLEDESRSIGRVTLPGTWYEKMQSSKLVVLKISTHERVNNILDEYVLQILKTSNNVQELLNQYLFSLEKIKKRLGDKLFKEISDLMIKAFKMNHLDSHK
;
A
#
# COMPACT_ATOMS: atom_id res chain seq x y z
N GLU A 1 -6.17 12.78 26.71
CA GLU A 1 -7.33 12.19 27.41
C GLU A 1 -8.52 12.00 26.47
N HIS A 2 -8.88 12.97 25.62
CA HIS A 2 -10.03 12.88 24.71
C HIS A 2 -9.87 11.81 23.60
N VAL A 3 -8.65 11.58 23.14
CA VAL A 3 -8.31 10.56 22.15
C VAL A 3 -8.48 9.16 22.74
N ASN A 4 -8.04 8.94 23.98
CA ASN A 4 -8.13 7.63 24.63
C ASN A 4 -9.59 7.18 24.88
N SER A 5 -10.48 8.12 25.26
CA SER A 5 -11.90 7.77 25.48
C SER A 5 -12.61 7.35 24.18
N LYS A 6 -12.21 7.92 23.04
CA LYS A 6 -12.75 7.56 21.71
C LYS A 6 -12.21 6.21 21.22
N TYR A 7 -11.02 5.81 21.65
CA TYR A 7 -10.40 4.52 21.33
C TYR A 7 -11.25 3.32 21.82
N ASP A 8 -11.89 3.45 22.96
CA ASP A 8 -12.69 2.38 23.55
C ASP A 8 -14.10 2.27 22.94
N ILE A 9 -14.59 3.34 22.33
CA ILE A 9 -15.94 3.41 21.79
C ILE A 9 -16.00 2.87 20.35
N ASN A 10 -14.98 3.14 19.54
CA ASN A 10 -14.97 2.76 18.13
C ASN A 10 -14.62 1.27 17.95
N LYS A 11 -15.47 0.58 17.22
CA LYS A 11 -15.19 -0.80 16.80
C LYS A 11 -14.33 -0.76 15.53
N TRP A 12 -13.13 -1.31 15.63
CA TRP A 12 -12.23 -1.43 14.50
C TRP A 12 -12.42 -2.75 13.78
N MET A 13 -12.35 -2.72 12.47
CA MET A 13 -12.33 -3.89 11.61
C MET A 13 -11.16 -3.76 10.64
N ILE A 14 -10.29 -4.76 10.64
CA ILE A 14 -9.09 -4.81 9.82
C ILE A 14 -9.38 -5.64 8.57
N ILE A 15 -9.07 -5.09 7.41
CA ILE A 15 -9.24 -5.76 6.13
C ILE A 15 -7.87 -6.23 5.65
N GLY A 16 -7.65 -7.53 5.75
CA GLY A 16 -6.43 -8.21 5.31
C GLY A 16 -6.57 -8.83 3.93
N GLY A 17 -5.45 -9.25 3.38
CA GLY A 17 -5.36 -9.92 2.09
C GLY A 17 -4.02 -9.65 1.41
N LEU A 18 -3.63 -10.53 0.51
CA LEU A 18 -2.37 -10.39 -0.23
C LEU A 18 -2.39 -9.16 -1.14
N THR A 19 -1.22 -8.65 -1.53
CA THR A 19 -1.10 -7.57 -2.52
C THR A 19 -1.92 -7.89 -3.76
N GLY A 20 -2.66 -6.90 -4.27
CA GLY A 20 -3.56 -7.05 -5.40
C GLY A 20 -4.90 -7.73 -5.08
N SER A 21 -5.23 -7.98 -3.80
CA SER A 21 -6.54 -8.56 -3.45
C SER A 21 -7.71 -7.57 -3.53
N GLY A 22 -7.46 -6.30 -3.84
CA GLY A 22 -8.49 -5.27 -3.97
C GLY A 22 -8.93 -4.64 -2.65
N LYS A 23 -8.11 -4.71 -1.59
CA LYS A 23 -8.41 -4.10 -0.27
C LYS A 23 -8.74 -2.61 -0.39
N THR A 24 -7.85 -1.86 -1.01
CA THR A 24 -7.99 -0.40 -1.18
C THR A 24 -9.24 -0.05 -1.99
N ALA A 25 -9.51 -0.80 -3.07
CA ALA A 25 -10.73 -0.63 -3.88
C ALA A 25 -12.01 -0.94 -3.09
N LEU A 26 -11.98 -1.97 -2.23
CA LEU A 26 -13.09 -2.28 -1.34
C LEU A 26 -13.29 -1.16 -0.31
N LEU A 27 -12.21 -0.77 0.38
CA LEU A 27 -12.26 0.21 1.46
C LEU A 27 -12.69 1.60 0.97
N SER A 28 -12.36 1.97 -0.26
CA SER A 28 -12.79 3.24 -0.86
C SER A 28 -14.31 3.39 -1.02
N GLN A 29 -15.07 2.30 -0.93
CA GLN A 29 -16.54 2.31 -1.00
C GLN A 29 -17.19 2.66 0.35
N PHE A 30 -16.42 2.70 1.43
CA PHE A 30 -16.92 2.95 2.78
C PHE A 30 -16.42 4.28 3.32
N LYS A 31 -17.32 5.06 3.89
CA LYS A 31 -17.00 6.35 4.54
C LYS A 31 -16.30 6.16 5.89
N GLU A 32 -16.41 4.98 6.47
CA GLU A 32 -15.85 4.58 7.75
C GLU A 32 -14.34 4.25 7.67
N THR A 33 -13.73 4.41 6.50
CA THR A 33 -12.33 4.06 6.27
C THR A 33 -11.38 5.17 6.69
N ILE A 34 -10.30 4.79 7.38
CA ILE A 34 -9.08 5.59 7.51
C ILE A 34 -8.01 4.91 6.68
N ASP A 35 -7.62 5.53 5.57
CA ASP A 35 -6.67 5.01 4.59
C ASP A 35 -5.24 5.31 5.04
N LEU A 36 -4.59 4.32 5.64
CA LEU A 36 -3.23 4.44 6.18
C LEU A 36 -2.18 4.59 5.08
N GLU A 37 -2.33 3.90 3.96
CA GLU A 37 -1.42 3.99 2.82
C GLU A 37 -1.46 5.38 2.19
N LYS A 38 -2.64 5.96 2.07
CA LYS A 38 -2.82 7.33 1.56
C LYS A 38 -2.18 8.37 2.49
N ILE A 39 -2.41 8.27 3.81
CA ILE A 39 -1.79 9.18 4.80
C ILE A 39 -0.27 9.03 4.77
N ALA A 40 0.24 7.81 4.66
CA ALA A 40 1.67 7.52 4.56
C ALA A 40 2.27 7.91 3.19
N ASN A 41 1.45 8.20 2.19
CA ASN A 41 1.86 8.34 0.80
C ASN A 41 2.73 7.16 0.33
N HIS A 42 2.32 5.93 0.66
CA HIS A 42 3.06 4.72 0.38
C HIS A 42 2.13 3.51 0.39
N ARG A 43 2.14 2.71 -0.66
CA ARG A 43 1.44 1.43 -0.69
C ARG A 43 2.25 0.42 0.12
N GLY A 44 1.75 -0.16 1.15
CA GLY A 44 2.44 -1.00 2.15
C GLY A 44 3.36 -2.13 1.66
N SER A 45 3.67 -2.20 0.37
CA SER A 45 4.53 -3.23 -0.26
C SER A 45 5.97 -2.75 -0.46
N ALA A 46 6.91 -3.68 -0.72
CA ALA A 46 8.28 -3.35 -1.11
C ALA A 46 8.37 -2.48 -2.37
N PHE A 47 7.36 -2.55 -3.24
CA PHE A 47 7.22 -1.76 -4.47
C PHE A 47 6.28 -0.56 -4.32
N GLY A 48 5.84 -0.27 -3.09
CA GLY A 48 4.77 0.68 -2.80
C GLY A 48 5.19 2.14 -2.75
N LYS A 49 6.45 2.47 -3.06
CA LYS A 49 6.93 3.86 -3.06
C LYS A 49 6.24 4.67 -4.16
N ASN A 50 5.60 5.78 -3.76
CA ASN A 50 5.02 6.74 -4.70
C ASN A 50 6.09 7.69 -5.26
N ILE A 51 5.76 8.40 -6.34
CA ILE A 51 6.66 9.40 -6.98
C ILE A 51 6.94 10.55 -6.00
N SER A 52 5.91 11.06 -5.32
CA SER A 52 6.07 12.07 -4.28
C SER A 52 6.64 11.48 -2.99
N PRO A 53 7.41 12.27 -2.21
CA PRO A 53 8.00 11.79 -0.96
C PRO A 53 6.94 11.49 0.09
N GLN A 54 7.25 10.56 0.98
CA GLN A 54 6.45 10.32 2.18
C GLN A 54 6.52 11.52 3.12
N PRO A 55 5.47 11.75 3.91
CA PRO A 55 5.48 12.76 4.96
C PRO A 55 6.58 12.48 6.01
N SER A 56 6.87 13.47 6.84
CA SER A 56 7.63 13.24 8.07
C SER A 56 6.83 12.38 9.04
N GLN A 57 7.49 11.78 10.04
CA GLN A 57 6.79 11.02 11.08
C GLN A 57 5.74 11.89 11.80
N ALA A 58 6.10 13.13 12.13
CA ALA A 58 5.20 14.07 12.82
C ALA A 58 3.98 14.43 11.96
N ASP A 59 4.17 14.69 10.65
CA ASP A 59 3.05 15.00 9.74
C ASP A 59 2.13 13.80 9.58
N PHE A 60 2.69 12.59 9.47
CA PHE A 60 1.92 11.36 9.41
C PHE A 60 1.05 11.17 10.67
N GLU A 61 1.64 11.32 11.85
CA GLU A 61 0.91 11.17 13.12
C GLU A 61 -0.16 12.25 13.30
N ASN A 62 0.13 13.48 12.90
CA ASN A 62 -0.83 14.59 12.94
C ASN A 62 -2.02 14.33 12.02
N GLU A 63 -1.78 13.96 10.76
CA GLU A 63 -2.85 13.67 9.80
C GLU A 63 -3.69 12.46 10.26
N LEU A 64 -3.04 11.40 10.75
CA LEU A 64 -3.70 10.23 11.31
C LEU A 64 -4.61 10.61 12.48
N THR A 65 -4.11 11.45 13.38
CA THR A 65 -4.87 11.95 14.54
C THR A 65 -6.07 12.78 14.10
N LEU A 66 -5.88 13.70 13.13
CA LEU A 66 -6.96 14.52 12.58
C LEU A 66 -8.04 13.66 11.92
N LYS A 67 -7.66 12.67 11.11
CA LYS A 67 -8.61 11.73 10.51
C LYS A 67 -9.40 10.97 11.57
N TYR A 68 -8.74 10.54 12.63
CA TYR A 68 -9.39 9.81 13.71
C TYR A 68 -10.35 10.68 14.53
N ILE A 69 -9.95 11.90 14.92
CA ILE A 69 -10.79 12.82 15.70
C ILE A 69 -12.03 13.24 14.90
N ASN A 70 -11.85 13.53 13.61
CA ASN A 70 -12.92 13.95 12.71
C ASN A 70 -13.78 12.79 12.21
N HIS A 71 -13.44 11.56 12.55
CA HIS A 71 -14.22 10.39 12.16
C HIS A 71 -15.55 10.36 12.92
N SER A 72 -16.65 10.45 12.19
CA SER A 72 -18.02 10.58 12.76
C SER A 72 -18.71 9.24 12.99
N HIS A 73 -18.15 8.14 12.48
CA HIS A 73 -18.78 6.82 12.55
C HIS A 73 -18.30 6.04 13.77
N SER A 74 -19.16 5.16 14.29
CA SER A 74 -18.84 4.26 15.42
C SER A 74 -17.90 3.11 15.04
N ASN A 75 -17.80 2.80 13.74
CA ASN A 75 -16.91 1.76 13.20
C ASN A 75 -15.78 2.42 12.42
N ILE A 76 -14.59 1.81 12.46
CA ILE A 76 -13.43 2.23 11.66
C ILE A 76 -12.96 1.02 10.86
N LEU A 77 -12.83 1.21 9.56
CA LEU A 77 -12.24 0.23 8.65
C LEU A 77 -10.80 0.65 8.33
N LEU A 78 -9.87 -0.28 8.45
CA LEU A 78 -8.44 -0.08 8.21
C LEU A 78 -7.90 -1.22 7.36
N GLU A 79 -6.87 -0.97 6.58
CA GLU A 79 -6.08 -2.04 5.97
C GLU A 79 -5.19 -2.73 7.01
N ASP A 80 -4.96 -4.03 6.82
CA ASP A 80 -3.99 -4.81 7.60
C ASP A 80 -2.58 -4.43 7.16
N GLU A 81 -2.05 -3.43 7.83
CA GLU A 81 -0.73 -2.88 7.57
C GLU A 81 0.28 -3.30 8.63
N SER A 82 1.55 -3.37 8.21
CA SER A 82 2.66 -3.52 9.13
C SER A 82 2.78 -2.29 10.03
N ARG A 83 3.46 -2.44 11.17
CA ARG A 83 3.76 -1.30 12.05
C ARG A 83 4.45 -0.16 11.29
N SER A 84 5.29 -0.49 10.29
CA SER A 84 5.96 0.51 9.45
C SER A 84 5.41 0.47 8.04
N ILE A 85 5.03 1.64 7.52
CA ILE A 85 4.54 1.86 6.15
C ILE A 85 5.58 2.71 5.42
N GLY A 86 6.47 2.06 4.69
CA GLY A 86 7.66 2.71 4.15
C GLY A 86 8.57 3.25 5.24
N ARG A 87 8.70 4.58 5.38
CA ARG A 87 9.56 5.25 6.38
C ARG A 87 8.82 5.72 7.62
N VAL A 88 7.49 5.73 7.60
CA VAL A 88 6.68 6.15 8.75
C VAL A 88 6.23 4.93 9.55
N THR A 89 5.97 5.15 10.83
CA THR A 89 5.61 4.08 11.77
C THR A 89 4.32 4.43 12.48
N LEU A 90 3.39 3.48 12.56
CA LEU A 90 2.16 3.63 13.34
C LEU A 90 2.50 3.81 14.83
N PRO A 91 1.81 4.71 15.54
CA PRO A 91 1.90 4.80 16.99
C PRO A 91 1.64 3.44 17.64
N GLY A 92 2.35 3.12 18.71
CA GLY A 92 2.26 1.82 19.38
C GLY A 92 0.83 1.43 19.74
N THR A 93 0.09 2.38 20.34
CA THR A 93 -1.32 2.19 20.72
C THR A 93 -2.24 1.90 19.53
N TRP A 94 -1.99 2.50 18.37
CA TRP A 94 -2.71 2.22 17.13
C TRP A 94 -2.46 0.80 16.65
N TYR A 95 -1.19 0.42 16.58
CA TYR A 95 -0.81 -0.90 16.11
C TYR A 95 -1.34 -2.02 17.02
N GLU A 96 -1.25 -1.84 18.34
CA GLU A 96 -1.81 -2.77 19.33
C GLU A 96 -3.34 -2.90 19.18
N LYS A 97 -4.04 -1.79 18.98
CA LYS A 97 -5.49 -1.81 18.74
C LYS A 97 -5.84 -2.52 17.43
N MET A 98 -5.08 -2.28 16.36
CA MET A 98 -5.25 -3.01 15.10
C MET A 98 -5.09 -4.52 15.30
N GLN A 99 -4.03 -4.95 15.97
CA GLN A 99 -3.73 -6.36 16.21
C GLN A 99 -4.79 -7.06 17.09
N SER A 100 -5.45 -6.33 17.98
CA SER A 100 -6.53 -6.85 18.83
C SER A 100 -7.92 -6.77 18.17
N SER A 101 -8.02 -6.18 16.99
CA SER A 101 -9.28 -5.95 16.30
C SER A 101 -9.67 -7.12 15.39
N LYS A 102 -10.95 -7.16 14.99
CA LYS A 102 -11.46 -8.21 14.10
C LYS A 102 -10.82 -8.10 12.72
N LEU A 103 -10.21 -9.20 12.26
CA LEU A 103 -9.62 -9.32 10.93
C LEU A 103 -10.58 -10.01 9.96
N VAL A 104 -10.77 -9.40 8.79
CA VAL A 104 -11.48 -9.98 7.63
C VAL A 104 -10.49 -10.09 6.49
N VAL A 105 -10.28 -11.28 5.96
CA VAL A 105 -9.28 -11.54 4.92
C VAL A 105 -9.95 -11.70 3.55
N LEU A 106 -9.56 -10.85 2.60
CA LEU A 106 -10.00 -10.97 1.20
C LEU A 106 -9.18 -12.06 0.50
N LYS A 107 -9.90 -13.00 -0.11
CA LYS A 107 -9.31 -14.08 -0.92
C LYS A 107 -9.85 -13.99 -2.34
N ILE A 108 -8.98 -13.76 -3.29
CA ILE A 108 -9.28 -13.82 -4.72
C ILE A 108 -8.24 -14.70 -5.43
N SER A 109 -8.49 -15.07 -6.67
CA SER A 109 -7.58 -15.91 -7.45
C SER A 109 -6.24 -15.20 -7.72
N THR A 110 -5.20 -15.98 -7.98
CA THR A 110 -3.89 -15.43 -8.36
C THR A 110 -3.98 -14.63 -9.65
N HIS A 111 -4.81 -15.07 -10.61
CA HIS A 111 -5.01 -14.37 -11.87
C HIS A 111 -5.61 -12.97 -11.66
N GLU A 112 -6.65 -12.85 -10.87
CA GLU A 112 -7.26 -11.55 -10.53
C GLU A 112 -6.27 -10.64 -9.79
N ARG A 113 -5.48 -11.20 -8.86
CA ARG A 113 -4.44 -10.43 -8.16
C ARG A 113 -3.38 -9.88 -9.12
N VAL A 114 -2.93 -10.66 -10.09
CA VAL A 114 -1.97 -10.23 -11.11
C VAL A 114 -2.53 -9.07 -11.92
N ASN A 115 -3.79 -9.17 -12.37
CA ASN A 115 -4.45 -8.10 -13.11
C ASN A 115 -4.58 -6.81 -12.28
N ASN A 116 -4.98 -6.92 -11.02
CA ASN A 116 -5.07 -5.76 -10.13
C ASN A 116 -3.69 -5.12 -9.89
N ILE A 117 -2.64 -5.93 -9.67
CA ILE A 117 -1.27 -5.44 -9.52
C ILE A 117 -0.79 -4.74 -10.80
N LEU A 118 -1.05 -5.31 -11.97
CA LEU A 118 -0.69 -4.69 -13.24
C LEU A 118 -1.38 -3.33 -13.40
N ASP A 119 -2.68 -3.25 -13.12
CA ASP A 119 -3.42 -1.99 -13.20
C ASP A 119 -2.89 -0.97 -12.20
N GLU A 120 -2.82 -1.29 -10.92
CA GLU A 120 -2.46 -0.35 -9.85
C GLU A 120 -1.00 0.09 -9.88
N TYR A 121 -0.07 -0.81 -10.17
CA TYR A 121 1.37 -0.55 -10.08
C TYR A 121 2.01 -0.14 -11.41
N VAL A 122 1.36 -0.41 -12.53
CA VAL A 122 1.92 -0.11 -13.86
C VAL A 122 1.00 0.84 -14.63
N LEU A 123 -0.22 0.39 -14.98
CA LEU A 123 -1.05 1.13 -15.92
C LEU A 123 -1.52 2.49 -15.38
N GLN A 124 -1.94 2.56 -14.11
CA GLN A 124 -2.36 3.83 -13.50
C GLN A 124 -1.20 4.81 -13.36
N ILE A 125 0.00 4.31 -13.02
CA ILE A 125 1.19 5.18 -12.90
C ILE A 125 1.59 5.70 -14.28
N LEU A 126 1.57 4.87 -15.31
CA LEU A 126 1.91 5.29 -16.67
C LEU A 126 0.91 6.28 -17.28
N LYS A 127 -0.36 6.27 -16.84
CA LYS A 127 -1.35 7.29 -17.23
C LYS A 127 -1.02 8.68 -16.67
N THR A 128 -0.35 8.74 -15.53
CA THR A 128 -0.02 9.99 -14.83
C THR A 128 1.42 10.45 -15.06
N SER A 129 2.31 9.53 -15.40
CA SER A 129 3.73 9.76 -15.63
C SER A 129 4.16 9.04 -16.91
N ASN A 130 4.55 9.79 -17.93
CA ASN A 130 5.04 9.21 -19.21
C ASN A 130 6.48 8.65 -19.10
N ASN A 131 7.08 8.57 -17.92
CA ASN A 131 8.45 8.14 -17.76
C ASN A 131 8.55 6.64 -17.41
N VAL A 132 8.38 5.81 -18.43
CA VAL A 132 8.49 4.34 -18.35
C VAL A 132 9.83 3.89 -17.78
N GLN A 133 10.93 4.57 -18.17
CA GLN A 133 12.28 4.20 -17.73
C GLN A 133 12.49 4.49 -16.24
N GLU A 134 11.95 5.59 -15.74
CA GLU A 134 12.03 5.92 -14.32
C GLU A 134 11.26 4.91 -13.47
N LEU A 135 10.08 4.50 -13.91
CA LEU A 135 9.28 3.48 -13.24
C LEU A 135 10.01 2.13 -13.20
N LEU A 136 10.61 1.71 -14.32
CA LEU A 136 11.44 0.48 -14.37
C LEU A 136 12.60 0.56 -13.38
N ASN A 137 13.34 1.67 -13.38
CA ASN A 137 14.47 1.86 -12.46
C ASN A 137 14.03 1.81 -10.99
N GLN A 138 12.89 2.42 -10.66
CA GLN A 138 12.32 2.37 -9.33
C GLN A 138 11.98 0.92 -8.90
N TYR A 139 11.43 0.14 -9.81
CA TYR A 139 11.08 -1.26 -9.52
C TYR A 139 12.31 -2.16 -9.41
N LEU A 140 13.30 -1.99 -10.26
CA LEU A 140 14.58 -2.72 -10.13
C LEU A 140 15.28 -2.38 -8.81
N PHE A 141 15.26 -1.11 -8.39
CA PHE A 141 15.79 -0.70 -7.09
C PHE A 141 15.01 -1.33 -5.92
N SER A 142 13.68 -1.44 -6.03
CA SER A 142 12.85 -2.09 -5.01
C SER A 142 13.11 -3.60 -4.94
N LEU A 143 13.32 -4.23 -6.11
CA LEU A 143 13.67 -5.64 -6.22
C LEU A 143 15.03 -5.93 -5.57
N GLU A 144 16.02 -5.05 -5.76
CA GLU A 144 17.35 -5.19 -5.13
C GLU A 144 17.26 -5.21 -3.60
N LYS A 145 16.38 -4.42 -2.99
CA LYS A 145 16.18 -4.41 -1.53
C LYS A 145 15.72 -5.75 -0.96
N ILE A 146 15.04 -6.55 -1.76
CA ILE A 146 14.53 -7.86 -1.34
C ILE A 146 15.36 -9.02 -1.88
N LYS A 147 16.47 -8.75 -2.57
CA LYS A 147 17.36 -9.75 -3.18
C LYS A 147 17.79 -10.84 -2.21
N LYS A 148 18.19 -10.47 -0.98
CA LYS A 148 18.57 -11.46 0.06
C LYS A 148 17.46 -12.46 0.38
N ARG A 149 16.20 -12.05 0.26
CA ARG A 149 15.02 -12.91 0.51
C ARG A 149 14.69 -13.79 -0.69
N LEU A 150 14.94 -13.29 -1.91
CA LEU A 150 14.66 -14.00 -3.17
C LEU A 150 15.76 -15.01 -3.53
N GLY A 151 17.01 -14.69 -3.20
CA GLY A 151 18.19 -15.37 -3.73
C GLY A 151 18.55 -14.90 -5.14
N ASP A 152 19.81 -15.09 -5.51
CA ASP A 152 20.38 -14.54 -6.76
C ASP A 152 19.67 -15.06 -8.02
N LYS A 153 19.27 -16.32 -8.04
CA LYS A 153 18.59 -16.92 -9.21
C LYS A 153 17.27 -16.24 -9.51
N LEU A 154 16.35 -16.20 -8.54
CA LEU A 154 15.05 -15.56 -8.72
C LEU A 154 15.17 -14.06 -8.95
N PHE A 155 16.10 -13.39 -8.26
CA PHE A 155 16.37 -11.98 -8.49
C PHE A 155 16.72 -11.71 -9.95
N LYS A 156 17.64 -12.50 -10.54
CA LYS A 156 18.03 -12.36 -11.94
C LYS A 156 16.84 -12.62 -12.90
N GLU A 157 16.13 -13.73 -12.70
CA GLU A 157 14.97 -14.09 -13.54
C GLU A 157 13.91 -13.00 -13.53
N ILE A 158 13.55 -12.47 -12.36
CA ILE A 158 12.54 -11.40 -12.24
C ILE A 158 13.06 -10.11 -12.87
N SER A 159 14.32 -9.73 -12.65
CA SER A 159 14.92 -8.54 -13.27
C SER A 159 14.86 -8.59 -14.78
N ASP A 160 15.25 -9.72 -15.37
CA ASP A 160 15.25 -9.92 -16.82
C ASP A 160 13.83 -9.85 -17.40
N LEU A 161 12.85 -10.46 -16.73
CA LEU A 161 11.43 -10.39 -17.11
C LEU A 161 10.88 -8.96 -17.03
N MET A 162 11.20 -8.22 -15.98
CA MET A 162 10.78 -6.82 -15.83
C MET A 162 11.35 -5.96 -16.96
N ILE A 163 12.66 -6.05 -17.23
CA ILE A 163 13.31 -5.31 -18.30
C ILE A 163 12.68 -5.65 -19.66
N LYS A 164 12.42 -6.93 -19.92
CA LYS A 164 11.77 -7.37 -21.16
C LYS A 164 10.37 -6.82 -21.30
N ALA A 165 9.54 -6.90 -20.26
CA ALA A 165 8.16 -6.42 -20.27
C ALA A 165 8.07 -4.90 -20.54
N PHE A 166 8.93 -4.12 -19.89
CA PHE A 166 8.95 -2.67 -20.08
C PHE A 166 9.49 -2.24 -21.46
N LYS A 167 10.42 -2.99 -22.06
CA LYS A 167 10.89 -2.75 -23.43
C LYS A 167 9.83 -3.06 -24.49
N MET A 168 9.05 -4.13 -24.32
CA MET A 168 8.00 -4.50 -25.27
C MET A 168 6.87 -3.46 -25.29
N ASN A 169 6.43 -2.97 -24.13
CA ASN A 169 5.41 -1.92 -24.05
C ASN A 169 5.85 -0.58 -24.68
N HIS A 170 7.16 -0.31 -24.76
CA HIS A 170 7.67 0.89 -25.44
C HIS A 170 7.59 0.79 -26.96
N LEU A 171 7.61 -0.42 -27.53
CA LEU A 171 7.51 -0.64 -28.97
C LEU A 171 6.06 -0.56 -29.49
N ASP A 172 5.07 -0.89 -28.66
CA ASP A 172 3.66 -0.88 -29.04
C ASP A 172 3.00 0.51 -28.87
N SER A 173 3.59 1.42 -28.11
CA SER A 173 3.10 2.79 -27.92
C SER A 173 3.50 3.77 -29.03
N HIS A 174 4.28 3.34 -30.01
CA HIS A 174 4.72 4.11 -31.18
C HIS A 174 4.11 3.60 -32.51
N LYS A 175 3.08 2.78 -32.45
CA LYS A 175 2.22 2.42 -33.57
C LYS A 175 0.83 3.04 -33.37
#